data_a3f7208e9458380c79e3593a76478243
#
_entry.id   a3f7208e9458380c79e3593a76478243
#
_cell.length_a   1.000
_cell.length_b   1.000
_cell.length_c   1.000
_cell.angle_alpha   90.00
_cell.angle_beta   90.00
_cell.angle_gamma   90.00
#
_symmetry.space_group_name_H-M   'P 1'
#
loop_
_entity.id
_entity.type
_entity.pdbx_description
1 polymer ?
#
loop_
_entity_poly.entity_id
_entity_poly.type
_entity_poly.pdbx_seq_one_letter_code
_entity_poly.pdbx_strand_id
1 'polypeptide(L)'
;MLRIGKILTLALVLAVCAHASFAQDGKLKLKVTPAQAYLFVDGKAIKEGSHTISLPAGNHTVVVVNYGYKISSQQVSITAGKTTDLAVTLEAYGEKVPGPYGYIMIEFKPQGKAAVLLNGKKVDYFVGNVDEFNHDWDWRQELIVPPGTHQVTIMRDDKELYTGTVTVQANQKTIIHVTRDGKVETKGWTHADSANKHAPLPRFTAGLASAQVVVAPPKIGSFTATPAQINCGQTSQLAWQTQDVVDVNIDNGVTAGSASGNASVSPHATTTYNMTATGPGGKVTSTANLNVNTKVDATLSANPQELHYRKIGDKVITDDNGTLTWTTNNADSATIDPIGKVDLNGSQAIKADPAKTDIGPVDENRNYVLHATNVCGGSSDQTAAVHVTGSIEPVPTVVLQSVYYPTDYPDKKNPQVGLVKSQQLELATLADGFKKYLEYDPDAKLSVEAYADVRGSKPHNQDLSERRVERIKQFLVDQGISADKIQTAAYGKDRLLDKKEVKDLEDTNPNAAPKARAKNLTGNWYAYNRRADIVLLPSGQKSTRFFPNNADDAGIIWQIPKPALKKVEAAQ
;
A
#
# COMPACT_ATOMS: atom_id res chain seq x y z
N MET A 1 19.33 -20.90 -47.49
CA MET A 1 18.73 -22.17 -47.01
C MET A 1 18.82 -22.11 -45.50
N LEU A 2 17.87 -22.12 -44.70
CA LEU A 2 16.56 -22.69 -44.49
C LEU A 2 15.80 -21.91 -43.43
N ARG A 3 14.62 -21.53 -43.73
CA ARG A 3 13.30 -21.62 -43.07
C ARG A 3 13.15 -21.18 -41.61
N ILE A 4 12.48 -20.10 -41.56
CA ILE A 4 11.67 -19.43 -40.56
C ILE A 4 10.54 -20.34 -40.06
N GLY A 5 10.48 -20.58 -38.75
CA GLY A 5 9.34 -21.16 -38.06
C GLY A 5 8.60 -20.07 -37.29
N LYS A 6 7.41 -19.70 -37.79
CA LYS A 6 6.47 -18.81 -37.09
C LYS A 6 5.80 -19.60 -35.96
N ILE A 7 5.98 -19.17 -34.72
CA ILE A 7 5.15 -19.60 -33.60
C ILE A 7 4.08 -18.52 -33.40
N LEU A 8 2.86 -18.90 -33.69
CA LEU A 8 1.64 -18.13 -33.50
C LEU A 8 1.23 -18.28 -32.04
N THR A 9 1.45 -17.27 -31.22
CA THR A 9 0.91 -17.18 -29.85
C THR A 9 -0.53 -16.71 -29.94
N LEU A 10 -1.46 -17.62 -29.71
CA LEU A 10 -2.89 -17.37 -29.58
C LEU A 10 -3.13 -16.70 -28.21
N ALA A 11 -3.29 -15.39 -28.21
CA ALA A 11 -3.75 -14.65 -27.04
C ALA A 11 -5.27 -14.91 -26.88
N LEU A 12 -5.62 -15.76 -25.92
CA LEU A 12 -7.00 -15.98 -25.50
C LEU A 12 -7.44 -14.77 -24.67
N VAL A 13 -8.09 -13.80 -25.32
CA VAL A 13 -8.82 -12.73 -24.66
C VAL A 13 -10.07 -13.37 -24.05
N LEU A 14 -10.04 -13.65 -22.75
CA LEU A 14 -11.26 -13.89 -21.98
C LEU A 14 -12.04 -12.58 -21.90
N ALA A 15 -12.96 -12.39 -22.82
CA ALA A 15 -14.05 -11.44 -22.65
C ALA A 15 -14.93 -11.98 -21.53
N VAL A 16 -14.75 -11.45 -20.33
CA VAL A 16 -15.74 -11.56 -19.27
C VAL A 16 -16.93 -10.74 -19.76
N CYS A 17 -17.85 -11.39 -20.47
CA CYS A 17 -19.20 -10.88 -20.62
C CYS A 17 -19.80 -10.83 -19.23
N ALA A 18 -19.75 -9.67 -18.59
CA ALA A 18 -20.68 -9.33 -17.53
C ALA A 18 -22.07 -9.47 -18.16
N HIS A 19 -22.69 -10.62 -17.99
CA HIS A 19 -24.12 -10.76 -18.19
C HIS A 19 -24.75 -9.86 -17.14
N ALA A 20 -25.06 -8.61 -17.53
CA ALA A 20 -26.10 -7.89 -16.86
C ALA A 20 -27.32 -8.82 -16.97
N SER A 21 -27.56 -9.59 -15.93
CA SER A 21 -28.84 -10.26 -15.77
C SER A 21 -29.84 -9.14 -15.71
N PHE A 22 -30.49 -8.82 -16.83
CA PHE A 22 -31.72 -8.06 -16.80
C PHE A 22 -32.63 -8.87 -15.90
N ALA A 23 -32.79 -8.40 -14.67
CA ALA A 23 -33.71 -9.02 -13.76
C ALA A 23 -35.04 -9.05 -14.48
N GLN A 24 -35.51 -10.25 -14.81
CA GLN A 24 -36.76 -10.42 -15.52
C GLN A 24 -37.85 -9.79 -14.67
N ASP A 25 -38.57 -8.81 -15.24
CA ASP A 25 -39.65 -8.13 -14.53
C ASP A 25 -40.70 -9.13 -14.06
N GLY A 26 -41.25 -8.89 -12.89
CA GLY A 26 -42.47 -9.51 -12.45
C GLY A 26 -43.67 -8.58 -12.69
N LYS A 27 -44.84 -9.02 -12.33
CA LYS A 27 -46.09 -8.24 -12.49
C LYS A 27 -46.74 -8.02 -11.13
N LEU A 28 -47.11 -6.78 -10.85
CA LEU A 28 -47.99 -6.43 -9.74
C LEU A 28 -49.41 -6.24 -10.25
N LYS A 29 -50.31 -7.10 -9.85
CA LYS A 29 -51.75 -6.92 -10.13
C LYS A 29 -52.41 -6.28 -8.93
N LEU A 30 -52.84 -5.04 -9.10
CA LEU A 30 -53.36 -4.21 -8.03
C LEU A 30 -54.88 -4.05 -8.14
N LYS A 31 -55.57 -4.24 -7.03
CA LYS A 31 -57.00 -3.93 -6.88
C LYS A 31 -57.13 -2.91 -5.76
N VAL A 32 -57.61 -1.72 -6.09
CA VAL A 32 -57.82 -0.64 -5.14
C VAL A 32 -59.33 -0.40 -4.94
N THR A 33 -59.73 -0.17 -3.72
CA THR A 33 -61.11 0.20 -3.37
C THR A 33 -61.04 1.45 -2.49
N PRO A 34 -61.62 2.58 -2.92
CA PRO A 34 -62.32 2.80 -4.20
C PRO A 34 -61.36 2.80 -5.39
N ALA A 35 -61.86 2.46 -6.57
CA ALA A 35 -61.03 2.29 -7.77
C ALA A 35 -60.38 3.60 -8.26
N GLN A 36 -60.96 4.73 -7.96
CA GLN A 36 -60.41 6.05 -8.29
C GLN A 36 -59.47 6.47 -7.15
N ALA A 37 -58.19 6.25 -7.31
CA ALA A 37 -57.19 6.67 -6.35
C ALA A 37 -55.88 6.98 -7.03
N TYR A 38 -55.08 7.85 -6.45
CA TYR A 38 -53.68 8.06 -6.89
C TYR A 38 -52.83 6.92 -6.37
N LEU A 39 -52.08 6.35 -7.29
CA LEU A 39 -51.22 5.23 -7.01
C LEU A 39 -49.75 5.63 -7.25
N PHE A 40 -48.90 5.31 -6.32
CA PHE A 40 -47.46 5.48 -6.43
C PHE A 40 -46.76 4.18 -6.16
N VAL A 41 -45.77 3.87 -6.98
CA VAL A 41 -44.85 2.76 -6.75
C VAL A 41 -43.43 3.34 -6.70
N ASP A 42 -42.74 3.12 -5.58
CA ASP A 42 -41.40 3.69 -5.31
C ASP A 42 -41.35 5.20 -5.53
N GLY A 43 -42.40 5.89 -5.09
CA GLY A 43 -42.54 7.35 -5.24
C GLY A 43 -42.93 7.84 -6.64
N LYS A 44 -43.00 6.95 -7.64
CA LYS A 44 -43.45 7.32 -8.99
C LYS A 44 -44.94 7.10 -9.11
N ALA A 45 -45.65 8.10 -9.63
CA ALA A 45 -47.08 7.96 -9.88
C ALA A 45 -47.33 6.97 -11.03
N ILE A 46 -48.34 6.14 -10.86
CA ILE A 46 -48.76 5.14 -11.82
C ILE A 46 -50.11 5.54 -12.42
N LYS A 47 -50.27 5.30 -13.69
CA LYS A 47 -51.52 5.65 -14.39
C LYS A 47 -52.70 4.90 -13.76
N GLU A 48 -53.74 5.65 -13.48
CA GLU A 48 -54.99 5.07 -13.03
C GLU A 48 -55.59 4.13 -14.09
N GLY A 49 -56.20 3.05 -13.65
CA GLY A 49 -56.75 2.03 -14.55
C GLY A 49 -55.74 0.98 -14.96
N SER A 50 -54.48 1.12 -14.63
CA SER A 50 -53.49 0.10 -14.80
C SER A 50 -53.61 -0.94 -13.69
N HIS A 51 -54.36 -2.02 -13.93
CA HIS A 51 -54.58 -3.08 -12.94
C HIS A 51 -53.37 -4.03 -12.85
N THR A 52 -52.41 -3.90 -13.76
CA THR A 52 -51.22 -4.74 -13.77
C THR A 52 -50.02 -3.89 -14.19
N ILE A 53 -49.02 -3.86 -13.33
CA ILE A 53 -47.79 -3.06 -13.46
C ILE A 53 -46.63 -4.00 -13.62
N SER A 54 -45.75 -3.79 -14.58
CA SER A 54 -44.47 -4.50 -14.68
C SER A 54 -43.45 -3.80 -13.79
N LEU A 55 -42.80 -4.55 -12.93
CA LEU A 55 -41.81 -4.02 -11.99
C LEU A 55 -40.60 -4.95 -11.95
N PRO A 56 -39.39 -4.45 -11.76
CA PRO A 56 -38.21 -5.29 -11.51
C PRO A 56 -38.45 -6.25 -10.34
N ALA A 57 -37.81 -7.39 -10.35
CA ALA A 57 -37.85 -8.27 -9.17
C ALA A 57 -37.20 -7.58 -7.98
N GLY A 58 -37.86 -7.63 -6.81
CA GLY A 58 -37.40 -6.95 -5.59
C GLY A 58 -38.54 -6.47 -4.72
N ASN A 59 -38.22 -5.69 -3.71
CA ASN A 59 -39.19 -5.08 -2.81
C ASN A 59 -39.57 -3.68 -3.33
N HIS A 60 -40.84 -3.42 -3.44
CA HIS A 60 -41.42 -2.17 -3.90
C HIS A 60 -42.37 -1.61 -2.88
N THR A 61 -42.42 -0.28 -2.77
CA THR A 61 -43.37 0.43 -1.91
C THR A 61 -44.55 0.91 -2.73
N VAL A 62 -45.72 0.44 -2.40
CA VAL A 62 -46.98 0.85 -3.03
C VAL A 62 -47.72 1.82 -2.10
N VAL A 63 -47.91 3.04 -2.54
CA VAL A 63 -48.66 4.07 -1.81
C VAL A 63 -49.94 4.40 -2.57
N VAL A 64 -51.07 4.32 -1.88
CA VAL A 64 -52.39 4.63 -2.43
C VAL A 64 -52.98 5.79 -1.66
N VAL A 65 -53.37 6.83 -2.40
CA VAL A 65 -53.90 8.07 -1.85
C VAL A 65 -55.23 8.39 -2.54
N ASN A 66 -56.22 8.68 -1.77
CA ASN A 66 -57.49 9.17 -2.28
C ASN A 66 -58.09 10.24 -1.35
N TYR A 67 -58.77 11.17 -1.94
CA TYR A 67 -59.47 12.20 -1.18
C TYR A 67 -60.55 11.59 -0.26
N GLY A 68 -60.52 11.98 0.99
CA GLY A 68 -61.47 11.46 2.00
C GLY A 68 -61.10 10.12 2.61
N TYR A 69 -59.90 9.61 2.32
CA TYR A 69 -59.43 8.33 2.84
C TYR A 69 -58.03 8.46 3.46
N LYS A 70 -57.75 7.60 4.42
CA LYS A 70 -56.41 7.45 4.99
C LYS A 70 -55.45 6.91 3.93
N ILE A 71 -54.23 7.41 3.94
CA ILE A 71 -53.19 6.96 3.03
C ILE A 71 -52.81 5.52 3.38
N SER A 72 -52.73 4.66 2.36
CA SER A 72 -52.21 3.30 2.51
C SER A 72 -50.79 3.21 1.92
N SER A 73 -49.84 2.72 2.72
CA SER A 73 -48.46 2.44 2.27
C SER A 73 -48.12 1.02 2.58
N GLN A 74 -47.76 0.20 1.60
CA GLN A 74 -47.49 -1.23 1.75
C GLN A 74 -46.22 -1.61 0.99
N GLN A 75 -45.44 -2.51 1.60
CA GLN A 75 -44.29 -3.14 0.95
C GLN A 75 -44.75 -4.40 0.21
N VAL A 76 -44.33 -4.55 -1.03
CA VAL A 76 -44.66 -5.68 -1.89
C VAL A 76 -43.40 -6.27 -2.47
N SER A 77 -43.21 -7.58 -2.35
CA SER A 77 -42.11 -8.30 -2.97
C SER A 77 -42.51 -8.83 -4.34
N ILE A 78 -41.83 -8.42 -5.36
CA ILE A 78 -42.03 -8.85 -6.74
C ILE A 78 -41.02 -9.94 -7.10
N THR A 79 -41.54 -11.06 -7.59
CA THR A 79 -40.72 -12.17 -8.06
C THR A 79 -40.65 -12.15 -9.58
N ALA A 80 -39.46 -12.32 -10.14
CA ALA A 80 -39.24 -12.37 -11.58
C ALA A 80 -40.17 -13.38 -12.29
N GLY A 81 -40.80 -12.95 -13.35
CA GLY A 81 -41.70 -13.76 -14.18
C GLY A 81 -43.02 -14.18 -13.52
N LYS A 82 -43.30 -13.76 -12.28
CA LYS A 82 -44.54 -14.08 -11.57
C LYS A 82 -45.45 -12.86 -11.42
N THR A 83 -46.71 -13.11 -11.22
CA THR A 83 -47.68 -12.07 -10.87
C THR A 83 -47.92 -12.09 -9.37
N THR A 84 -47.79 -10.95 -8.73
CA THR A 84 -48.16 -10.71 -7.33
C THR A 84 -49.46 -9.95 -7.28
N ASP A 85 -50.44 -10.48 -6.59
CA ASP A 85 -51.74 -9.82 -6.38
C ASP A 85 -51.70 -8.99 -5.10
N LEU A 86 -52.10 -7.71 -5.18
CA LEU A 86 -52.24 -6.81 -4.04
C LEU A 86 -53.63 -6.18 -4.06
N ALA A 87 -54.38 -6.35 -3.01
CA ALA A 87 -55.67 -5.68 -2.78
C ALA A 87 -55.52 -4.59 -1.71
N VAL A 88 -55.82 -3.38 -2.04
CA VAL A 88 -55.79 -2.23 -1.12
C VAL A 88 -57.21 -1.67 -0.98
N THR A 89 -57.74 -1.73 0.23
CA THR A 89 -58.97 -1.07 0.59
C THR A 89 -58.63 0.13 1.47
N LEU A 90 -58.96 1.33 0.98
CA LEU A 90 -58.72 2.56 1.73
C LEU A 90 -59.77 2.72 2.82
N GLU A 91 -59.34 3.13 3.99
CA GLU A 91 -60.23 3.49 5.10
C GLU A 91 -60.67 4.93 4.97
N ALA A 92 -61.98 5.16 4.97
CA ALA A 92 -62.54 6.50 4.88
C ALA A 92 -62.34 7.28 6.18
N TYR A 93 -62.16 8.60 6.05
CA TYR A 93 -62.19 9.52 7.19
C TYR A 93 -63.63 9.86 7.53
N GLY A 94 -64.07 9.58 8.74
CA GLY A 94 -65.23 10.15 9.39
C GLY A 94 -66.61 10.03 8.68
N GLU A 95 -67.48 10.98 8.91
CA GLU A 95 -68.88 10.97 8.51
C GLU A 95 -69.18 11.53 7.13
N LYS A 96 -70.30 11.21 6.53
CA LYS A 96 -70.72 11.68 5.21
C LYS A 96 -71.06 13.18 5.23
N VAL A 97 -70.68 13.91 4.17
CA VAL A 97 -71.07 15.30 4.01
C VAL A 97 -72.57 15.43 3.76
N PRO A 98 -73.29 16.16 4.59
CA PRO A 98 -74.71 16.41 4.32
C PRO A 98 -74.84 17.39 3.12
N GLY A 99 -75.77 17.06 2.21
CA GLY A 99 -76.13 17.97 1.10
C GLY A 99 -76.94 19.19 1.53
N PRO A 100 -77.10 20.19 0.67
CA PRO A 100 -76.65 20.23 -0.73
C PRO A 100 -75.16 20.50 -0.84
N TYR A 101 -74.54 20.01 -1.90
CA TYR A 101 -73.13 20.22 -2.20
C TYR A 101 -72.89 20.43 -3.70
N GLY A 102 -71.75 21.03 -4.04
CA GLY A 102 -71.19 21.13 -5.37
C GLY A 102 -69.74 20.62 -5.41
N TYR A 103 -69.09 20.82 -6.50
CA TYR A 103 -67.78 20.23 -6.77
C TYR A 103 -66.79 21.27 -7.24
N ILE A 104 -65.52 21.14 -6.77
CA ILE A 104 -64.38 21.84 -7.34
C ILE A 104 -63.47 20.80 -7.97
N MET A 105 -63.16 20.97 -9.23
CA MET A 105 -62.20 20.15 -9.96
C MET A 105 -60.97 21.00 -10.33
N ILE A 106 -59.79 20.48 -10.14
CA ILE A 106 -58.55 21.17 -10.49
C ILE A 106 -57.86 20.39 -11.59
N GLU A 107 -57.84 20.93 -12.80
CA GLU A 107 -57.03 20.40 -13.90
C GLU A 107 -55.62 20.96 -13.80
N PHE A 108 -54.68 20.17 -13.31
CA PHE A 108 -53.29 20.60 -13.08
C PHE A 108 -52.36 20.02 -14.14
N LYS A 109 -51.84 20.88 -15.03
CA LYS A 109 -50.96 20.46 -16.15
C LYS A 109 -49.45 20.66 -15.92
N PRO A 110 -48.98 21.44 -14.93
CA PRO A 110 -47.55 21.46 -14.61
C PRO A 110 -47.04 20.09 -14.17
N GLN A 111 -45.75 19.83 -14.49
CA GLN A 111 -45.11 18.62 -14.08
C GLN A 111 -44.97 18.57 -12.55
N GLY A 112 -45.17 17.38 -11.95
CA GLY A 112 -45.06 17.15 -10.52
C GLY A 112 -46.35 17.38 -9.75
N LYS A 113 -46.26 17.24 -8.43
CA LYS A 113 -47.41 17.28 -7.51
C LYS A 113 -47.59 18.65 -6.89
N ALA A 114 -48.82 18.99 -6.55
CA ALA A 114 -49.14 20.17 -5.77
C ALA A 114 -50.21 19.85 -4.70
N ALA A 115 -50.05 20.42 -3.52
CA ALA A 115 -51.02 20.33 -2.44
C ALA A 115 -52.11 21.39 -2.63
N VAL A 116 -53.32 21.07 -2.20
CA VAL A 116 -54.44 21.98 -2.24
C VAL A 116 -54.87 22.35 -0.82
N LEU A 117 -55.08 23.65 -0.62
CA LEU A 117 -55.70 24.18 0.58
C LEU A 117 -57.11 24.69 0.23
N LEU A 118 -58.07 24.34 1.03
CA LEU A 118 -59.44 24.85 0.95
C LEU A 118 -59.69 25.75 2.16
N ASN A 119 -60.07 27.00 1.90
CA ASN A 119 -60.27 27.99 2.96
C ASN A 119 -59.10 28.08 3.97
N GLY A 120 -57.85 28.08 3.43
CA GLY A 120 -56.62 28.22 4.17
C GLY A 120 -56.17 26.96 4.89
N LYS A 121 -56.85 25.82 4.76
CA LYS A 121 -56.49 24.57 5.42
C LYS A 121 -56.21 23.47 4.40
N LYS A 122 -55.15 22.70 4.66
CA LYS A 122 -54.80 21.56 3.82
C LYS A 122 -55.92 20.53 3.80
N VAL A 123 -56.22 20.04 2.62
CA VAL A 123 -57.14 18.95 2.40
C VAL A 123 -56.41 17.74 1.86
N ASP A 124 -56.99 16.58 2.09
CA ASP A 124 -56.44 15.30 1.61
C ASP A 124 -56.68 15.13 0.10
N TYR A 125 -56.46 16.18 -0.58
CA TYR A 125 -56.58 16.31 -2.02
C TYR A 125 -55.31 16.96 -2.55
N PHE A 126 -54.69 16.33 -3.52
CA PHE A 126 -53.58 16.93 -4.22
C PHE A 126 -53.74 16.70 -5.70
N VAL A 127 -53.16 17.58 -6.47
CA VAL A 127 -53.13 17.52 -7.91
C VAL A 127 -51.72 17.25 -8.39
N GLY A 128 -51.56 16.63 -9.54
CA GLY A 128 -50.27 16.38 -10.11
C GLY A 128 -50.34 15.92 -11.54
N ASN A 129 -49.47 16.46 -12.35
CA ASN A 129 -49.20 15.94 -13.67
C ASN A 129 -47.96 15.03 -13.57
N VAL A 130 -48.12 13.78 -13.88
CA VAL A 130 -47.05 12.80 -14.00
C VAL A 130 -46.82 12.60 -15.48
N ASP A 131 -45.74 13.13 -15.97
CA ASP A 131 -45.45 13.40 -17.37
C ASP A 131 -45.66 12.29 -18.38
N GLU A 132 -45.60 11.07 -17.97
CA GLU A 132 -45.73 9.95 -18.90
C GLU A 132 -47.17 9.61 -19.26
N PHE A 133 -48.12 10.25 -18.60
CA PHE A 133 -49.52 9.89 -18.73
C PHE A 133 -50.38 11.12 -18.91
N ASN A 134 -50.44 11.49 -20.11
CA ASN A 134 -51.18 12.63 -20.58
C ASN A 134 -52.59 12.72 -20.00
N HIS A 135 -52.86 13.79 -19.35
CA HIS A 135 -54.06 14.59 -19.23
C HIS A 135 -55.38 14.04 -18.68
N ASP A 136 -55.48 12.79 -18.28
CA ASP A 136 -56.77 12.24 -17.84
C ASP A 136 -56.91 12.00 -16.33
N TRP A 137 -55.99 12.51 -15.56
CA TRP A 137 -55.93 12.23 -14.12
C TRP A 137 -56.86 13.10 -13.29
N ASP A 138 -56.97 14.34 -13.68
CA ASP A 138 -57.52 15.40 -12.89
C ASP A 138 -59.03 15.35 -12.87
N TRP A 139 -59.61 14.79 -13.88
CA TRP A 139 -61.06 14.74 -14.03
C TRP A 139 -61.78 13.76 -13.13
N ARG A 140 -61.03 12.99 -12.37
CA ARG A 140 -61.59 11.93 -11.53
C ARG A 140 -61.64 12.27 -10.08
N GLN A 141 -60.95 13.30 -9.65
CA GLN A 141 -61.01 13.73 -8.27
C GLN A 141 -61.64 15.11 -8.19
N GLU A 142 -62.72 15.14 -7.46
CA GLU A 142 -63.50 16.35 -7.27
C GLU A 142 -63.61 16.65 -5.78
N LEU A 143 -63.23 17.88 -5.38
CA LEU A 143 -63.47 18.38 -4.06
C LEU A 143 -64.95 18.60 -3.87
N ILE A 144 -65.58 17.96 -2.95
CA ILE A 144 -66.97 18.18 -2.56
C ILE A 144 -67.01 19.26 -1.51
N VAL A 145 -67.75 20.28 -1.76
CA VAL A 145 -67.86 21.45 -0.90
C VAL A 145 -69.32 21.91 -0.84
N PRO A 146 -69.78 22.57 0.23
CA PRO A 146 -71.09 23.19 0.26
C PRO A 146 -71.16 24.31 -0.80
N PRO A 147 -72.37 24.59 -1.28
CA PRO A 147 -72.57 25.77 -2.16
C PRO A 147 -72.10 27.04 -1.45
N GLY A 148 -71.44 27.94 -2.18
CA GLY A 148 -70.91 29.17 -1.64
C GLY A 148 -69.54 29.50 -2.24
N THR A 149 -68.92 30.48 -1.64
CA THR A 149 -67.60 30.96 -2.07
C THR A 149 -66.52 30.33 -1.25
N HIS A 150 -65.57 29.72 -1.93
CA HIS A 150 -64.41 29.02 -1.33
C HIS A 150 -63.10 29.61 -1.80
N GLN A 151 -62.16 29.76 -0.89
CA GLN A 151 -60.76 30.07 -1.24
C GLN A 151 -60.05 28.77 -1.57
N VAL A 152 -59.40 28.68 -2.70
CA VAL A 152 -58.56 27.55 -3.11
C VAL A 152 -57.15 28.05 -3.29
N THR A 153 -56.22 27.43 -2.58
CA THR A 153 -54.80 27.67 -2.71
C THR A 153 -54.11 26.42 -3.22
N ILE A 154 -53.27 26.55 -4.23
CA ILE A 154 -52.44 25.47 -4.78
C ILE A 154 -51.01 25.75 -4.40
N MET A 155 -50.40 24.83 -3.64
CA MET A 155 -49.02 24.93 -3.12
C MET A 155 -48.13 23.89 -3.77
N ARG A 156 -46.97 24.30 -4.23
CA ARG A 156 -45.93 23.40 -4.75
C ARG A 156 -44.58 23.75 -4.16
N ASP A 157 -43.87 22.79 -3.60
CA ASP A 157 -42.57 23.00 -2.98
C ASP A 157 -42.56 24.18 -2.00
N ASP A 158 -43.58 24.24 -1.15
CA ASP A 158 -43.86 25.30 -0.18
C ASP A 158 -44.04 26.71 -0.81
N LYS A 159 -44.17 26.76 -2.13
CA LYS A 159 -44.50 28.00 -2.85
C LYS A 159 -45.97 27.99 -3.26
N GLU A 160 -46.61 29.10 -3.04
CA GLU A 160 -47.95 29.33 -3.56
C GLU A 160 -47.89 29.47 -5.09
N LEU A 161 -48.59 28.60 -5.80
CA LEU A 161 -48.77 28.70 -7.25
C LEU A 161 -50.01 29.52 -7.58
N TYR A 162 -51.02 29.42 -6.72
CA TYR A 162 -52.28 30.09 -6.91
C TYR A 162 -53.03 30.23 -5.59
N THR A 163 -53.64 31.39 -5.39
CA THR A 163 -54.70 31.58 -4.40
C THR A 163 -55.81 32.37 -5.06
N GLY A 164 -56.99 31.83 -5.06
CA GLY A 164 -58.16 32.47 -5.66
C GLY A 164 -59.47 32.02 -5.03
N THR A 165 -60.51 32.78 -5.30
CA THR A 165 -61.85 32.52 -4.80
C THR A 165 -62.71 31.91 -5.90
N VAL A 166 -63.37 30.81 -5.61
CA VAL A 166 -64.30 30.14 -6.54
C VAL A 166 -65.70 30.08 -5.93
N THR A 167 -66.68 30.34 -6.73
CA THR A 167 -68.07 30.16 -6.32
C THR A 167 -68.60 28.85 -6.84
N VAL A 168 -69.16 28.07 -5.92
CA VAL A 168 -69.69 26.73 -6.18
C VAL A 168 -71.21 26.76 -5.98
N GLN A 169 -71.93 26.25 -6.94
CA GLN A 169 -73.37 26.09 -6.87
C GLN A 169 -73.72 24.61 -6.55
N ALA A 170 -74.89 24.37 -5.94
CA ALA A 170 -75.34 23.03 -5.68
C ALA A 170 -75.48 22.21 -6.98
N ASN A 171 -74.97 20.94 -6.91
CA ASN A 171 -74.96 20.00 -8.03
C ASN A 171 -74.21 20.49 -9.28
N GLN A 172 -73.30 21.48 -9.12
CA GLN A 172 -72.50 22.01 -10.22
C GLN A 172 -71.03 21.82 -9.93
N LYS A 173 -70.28 21.73 -11.01
CA LYS A 173 -68.79 21.60 -10.98
C LYS A 173 -68.15 22.91 -11.39
N THR A 174 -67.26 23.42 -10.55
CA THR A 174 -66.38 24.53 -10.88
C THR A 174 -65.00 23.99 -11.20
N ILE A 175 -64.45 24.38 -12.35
CA ILE A 175 -63.17 23.90 -12.83
C ILE A 175 -62.13 25.01 -12.69
N ILE A 176 -61.01 24.69 -12.03
CA ILE A 176 -59.81 25.49 -11.99
C ILE A 176 -58.81 24.82 -12.93
N HIS A 177 -58.35 25.54 -13.93
CA HIS A 177 -57.40 25.04 -14.90
C HIS A 177 -56.02 25.64 -14.65
N VAL A 178 -55.02 24.83 -14.41
CA VAL A 178 -53.61 25.22 -14.26
C VAL A 178 -52.86 24.75 -15.49
N THR A 179 -52.40 25.69 -16.30
CA THR A 179 -51.67 25.39 -17.54
C THR A 179 -50.26 24.89 -17.28
N ARG A 180 -49.55 24.37 -18.29
CA ARG A 180 -48.18 23.85 -18.15
C ARG A 180 -47.18 24.87 -17.64
N ASP A 181 -47.35 26.11 -17.97
CA ASP A 181 -46.54 27.24 -17.52
C ASP A 181 -46.94 27.77 -16.14
N GLY A 182 -47.90 27.10 -15.48
CA GLY A 182 -48.34 27.42 -14.13
C GLY A 182 -49.36 28.57 -14.05
N LYS A 183 -49.83 29.09 -15.17
CA LYS A 183 -50.92 30.09 -15.17
C LYS A 183 -52.24 29.43 -14.80
N VAL A 184 -53.00 30.09 -13.99
CA VAL A 184 -54.30 29.59 -13.55
C VAL A 184 -55.41 30.36 -14.26
N GLU A 185 -56.27 29.60 -14.91
CA GLU A 185 -57.50 30.11 -15.53
C GLU A 185 -58.71 29.53 -14.81
N THR A 186 -59.51 30.33 -14.22
CA THR A 186 -60.81 29.91 -13.70
C THR A 186 -61.86 30.03 -14.81
N LYS A 187 -62.17 28.90 -15.40
CA LYS A 187 -63.34 28.82 -16.30
C LYS A 187 -64.54 28.42 -15.47
N GLY A 188 -65.47 29.33 -15.28
CA GLY A 188 -66.74 28.99 -14.68
C GLY A 188 -67.51 28.06 -15.60
N TRP A 189 -67.28 26.81 -15.53
CA TRP A 189 -68.07 25.80 -16.20
C TRP A 189 -69.06 25.24 -15.18
N THR A 190 -70.29 25.59 -15.42
CA THR A 190 -71.43 24.97 -14.74
C THR A 190 -71.90 23.81 -15.58
N HIS A 191 -71.46 22.60 -15.30
CA HIS A 191 -72.14 21.43 -15.79
C HIS A 191 -73.09 20.93 -14.71
N ALA A 192 -74.34 20.92 -15.06
CA ALA A 192 -75.33 20.19 -14.32
C ALA A 192 -74.88 18.68 -14.23
N ASP A 193 -75.35 18.02 -13.27
CA ASP A 193 -75.05 16.69 -12.80
C ASP A 193 -74.95 15.52 -13.81
N SER A 194 -75.14 15.81 -15.09
CA SER A 194 -74.95 14.87 -16.19
C SER A 194 -73.48 14.42 -16.34
N ALA A 195 -72.57 15.07 -15.65
CA ALA A 195 -71.16 14.65 -15.55
C ALA A 195 -70.97 13.41 -14.68
N ASN A 196 -71.96 12.90 -14.05
CA ASN A 196 -71.97 11.68 -13.25
C ASN A 196 -71.71 10.38 -14.02
N LYS A 197 -71.22 10.44 -15.23
CA LYS A 197 -70.63 9.29 -15.91
C LYS A 197 -69.36 8.80 -15.23
N HIS A 198 -68.77 9.62 -14.43
CA HIS A 198 -67.65 9.29 -13.57
C HIS A 198 -68.15 9.39 -12.16
N ALA A 199 -68.57 8.27 -11.59
CA ALA A 199 -69.11 8.23 -10.25
C ALA A 199 -68.31 9.15 -9.32
N PRO A 200 -68.92 10.10 -8.63
CA PRO A 200 -68.23 10.90 -7.65
C PRO A 200 -67.60 9.95 -6.68
N LEU A 201 -66.46 10.35 -6.20
CA LEU A 201 -65.81 9.63 -5.13
C LEU A 201 -66.84 9.36 -4.02
N PRO A 202 -66.87 8.18 -3.49
CA PRO A 202 -67.95 7.82 -2.60
C PRO A 202 -67.92 8.71 -1.39
N ARG A 203 -68.77 9.66 -1.43
CA ARG A 203 -69.42 9.98 -0.22
C ARG A 203 -68.56 10.16 0.98
N PHE A 204 -68.22 11.32 1.07
CA PHE A 204 -67.38 11.90 2.01
C PHE A 204 -67.92 11.92 3.36
N THR A 205 -67.04 12.12 4.08
CA THR A 205 -67.07 12.40 5.47
C THR A 205 -67.55 13.80 5.73
N ALA A 206 -68.42 13.96 6.64
CA ALA A 206 -69.03 15.21 7.04
C ALA A 206 -68.00 16.31 7.33
N GLY A 207 -66.82 15.96 7.59
CA GLY A 207 -65.74 16.89 7.81
C GLY A 207 -65.36 17.81 6.64
N LEU A 208 -65.76 17.45 5.44
CA LEU A 208 -65.34 18.23 4.26
C LEU A 208 -66.21 19.46 3.99
N ALA A 209 -67.45 19.43 4.42
CA ALA A 209 -68.35 20.57 4.20
C ALA A 209 -68.07 21.74 5.14
N SER A 210 -67.59 21.47 6.31
CA SER A 210 -67.37 22.48 7.33
C SER A 210 -66.01 22.37 8.01
N ALA A 211 -65.44 21.23 7.86
CA ALA A 211 -64.13 20.98 8.40
C ALA A 211 -63.29 20.33 7.33
N GLN A 212 -62.12 20.53 7.42
CA GLN A 212 -61.08 20.03 6.59
C GLN A 212 -60.79 18.61 7.03
N VAL A 213 -60.57 17.74 6.09
CA VAL A 213 -59.82 16.54 6.33
C VAL A 213 -58.40 16.99 6.66
N VAL A 214 -58.08 16.95 7.92
CA VAL A 214 -56.72 17.22 8.36
C VAL A 214 -55.89 16.03 7.92
N VAL A 215 -55.14 16.20 6.87
CA VAL A 215 -54.16 15.19 6.45
C VAL A 215 -53.08 15.14 7.51
N ALA A 216 -52.81 13.97 8.00
CA ALA A 216 -51.71 13.76 8.95
C ALA A 216 -50.39 14.24 8.27
N PRO A 217 -49.63 15.06 8.95
CA PRO A 217 -48.33 15.46 8.41
C PRO A 217 -47.43 14.23 8.31
N PRO A 218 -46.58 14.19 7.28
CA PRO A 218 -45.58 13.10 7.19
C PRO A 218 -44.72 13.04 8.44
N LYS A 219 -44.38 11.86 8.84
CA LYS A 219 -43.50 11.60 10.01
C LYS A 219 -42.28 10.82 9.59
N ILE A 220 -41.14 11.18 10.15
CA ILE A 220 -39.92 10.41 10.07
C ILE A 220 -39.78 9.67 11.40
N GLY A 221 -39.89 8.35 11.36
CA GLY A 221 -39.70 7.48 12.53
C GLY A 221 -38.22 7.30 12.85
N SER A 222 -37.40 7.12 11.83
CA SER A 222 -35.95 7.05 11.97
C SER A 222 -35.24 7.46 10.68
N PHE A 223 -34.06 8.05 10.82
CA PHE A 223 -33.08 8.24 9.74
C PHE A 223 -31.70 8.18 10.35
N THR A 224 -30.97 7.10 10.09
CA THR A 224 -29.71 6.81 10.76
C THR A 224 -28.69 6.25 9.79
N ALA A 225 -27.41 6.52 10.08
CA ALA A 225 -26.27 5.84 9.47
C ALA A 225 -25.72 4.80 10.44
N THR A 226 -25.50 3.58 9.99
CA THR A 226 -24.96 2.50 10.82
C THR A 226 -23.87 1.74 10.06
N PRO A 227 -22.62 1.76 10.57
CA PRO A 227 -22.13 2.56 11.69
C PRO A 227 -22.15 4.07 11.39
N ALA A 228 -22.28 4.90 12.43
CA ALA A 228 -22.26 6.37 12.31
C ALA A 228 -20.85 6.94 12.12
N GLN A 229 -19.84 6.09 12.27
CA GLN A 229 -18.43 6.39 12.01
C GLN A 229 -17.80 5.26 11.22
N ILE A 230 -17.06 5.61 10.18
CA ILE A 230 -16.32 4.69 9.33
C ILE A 230 -14.89 5.19 9.13
N ASN A 231 -13.99 4.28 8.79
CA ASN A 231 -12.71 4.65 8.21
C ASN A 231 -12.87 4.96 6.73
N CYS A 232 -11.89 5.67 6.15
CA CYS A 232 -11.86 5.96 4.72
C CYS A 232 -12.05 4.67 3.90
N GLY A 233 -12.87 4.76 2.84
CA GLY A 233 -13.16 3.63 1.96
C GLY A 233 -14.14 2.58 2.51
N GLN A 234 -14.52 2.68 3.79
CA GLN A 234 -15.51 1.78 4.36
C GLN A 234 -16.94 2.25 4.02
N THR A 235 -17.88 1.33 4.20
CA THR A 235 -19.29 1.54 3.87
C THR A 235 -20.11 1.66 5.14
N SER A 236 -21.10 2.57 5.13
CA SER A 236 -22.17 2.66 6.11
C SER A 236 -23.52 2.42 5.45
N GLN A 237 -24.50 1.95 6.21
CA GLN A 237 -25.87 1.80 5.79
C GLN A 237 -26.70 2.97 6.31
N LEU A 238 -27.26 3.77 5.41
CA LEU A 238 -28.33 4.68 5.74
C LEU A 238 -29.63 3.87 5.80
N ALA A 239 -30.39 4.06 6.86
CA ALA A 239 -31.67 3.40 7.03
C ALA A 239 -32.73 4.45 7.44
N TRP A 240 -33.91 4.35 6.85
CA TRP A 240 -35.00 5.29 7.14
C TRP A 240 -36.34 4.57 7.23
N GLN A 241 -37.20 5.11 8.07
CA GLN A 241 -38.60 4.73 8.20
C GLN A 241 -39.44 5.99 8.30
N THR A 242 -40.47 6.06 7.50
CA THR A 242 -41.38 7.20 7.48
C THR A 242 -42.84 6.73 7.49
N GLN A 243 -43.76 7.62 7.81
CA GLN A 243 -45.21 7.41 7.79
C GLN A 243 -45.90 8.59 7.10
N ASP A 244 -47.03 8.31 6.44
CA ASP A 244 -47.85 9.29 5.76
C ASP A 244 -47.08 10.07 4.66
N VAL A 245 -46.18 9.39 3.95
CA VAL A 245 -45.36 9.98 2.86
C VAL A 245 -45.68 9.36 1.51
N VAL A 246 -45.48 10.13 0.47
CA VAL A 246 -45.57 9.71 -0.94
C VAL A 246 -44.23 9.77 -1.64
N ASP A 247 -43.27 10.48 -1.06
CA ASP A 247 -41.95 10.64 -1.64
C ASP A 247 -40.92 10.89 -0.57
N VAL A 248 -39.76 10.23 -0.70
CA VAL A 248 -38.57 10.43 0.14
C VAL A 248 -37.42 10.80 -0.76
N ASN A 249 -36.78 11.89 -0.46
CA ASN A 249 -35.58 12.35 -1.12
C ASN A 249 -34.45 12.45 -0.10
N ILE A 250 -33.29 11.90 -0.41
CA ILE A 250 -32.07 12.04 0.39
C ILE A 250 -31.02 12.66 -0.53
N ASP A 251 -30.30 13.64 -0.04
CA ASP A 251 -29.25 14.32 -0.79
C ASP A 251 -27.99 13.44 -0.97
N ASN A 252 -26.91 14.03 -1.49
CA ASN A 252 -25.63 13.37 -1.74
C ASN A 252 -25.74 12.11 -2.64
N GLY A 253 -26.70 12.12 -3.60
CA GLY A 253 -26.82 11.07 -4.61
C GLY A 253 -27.45 9.76 -4.11
N VAL A 254 -28.07 9.76 -2.93
CA VAL A 254 -28.74 8.57 -2.39
C VAL A 254 -30.09 8.40 -3.07
N THR A 255 -30.28 7.29 -3.75
CA THR A 255 -31.56 6.94 -4.36
C THR A 255 -32.50 6.43 -3.28
N ALA A 256 -33.44 7.26 -2.89
CA ALA A 256 -34.56 6.90 -2.04
C ALA A 256 -35.86 7.12 -2.84
N GLY A 257 -36.85 6.34 -2.71
CA GLY A 257 -38.11 6.46 -3.44
C GLY A 257 -39.26 5.83 -2.70
N SER A 258 -38.95 5.17 -1.59
CA SER A 258 -39.91 4.45 -0.78
C SER A 258 -39.98 5.00 0.65
N ALA A 259 -41.13 4.82 1.28
CA ALA A 259 -41.38 5.28 2.65
C ALA A 259 -40.42 4.67 3.69
N SER A 260 -39.87 3.51 3.42
CA SER A 260 -38.85 2.86 4.26
C SER A 260 -37.82 2.24 3.35
N GLY A 261 -36.57 2.25 3.79
CA GLY A 261 -35.49 1.67 3.00
C GLY A 261 -34.14 1.77 3.64
N ASN A 262 -33.16 1.29 2.91
CA ASN A 262 -31.75 1.44 3.24
C ASN A 262 -30.93 1.70 1.97
N ALA A 263 -29.77 2.32 2.14
CA ALA A 263 -28.81 2.56 1.07
C ALA A 263 -27.39 2.46 1.63
N SER A 264 -26.50 1.84 0.87
CA SER A 264 -25.07 1.83 1.17
C SER A 264 -24.41 3.11 0.71
N VAL A 265 -23.61 3.72 1.56
CA VAL A 265 -22.85 4.95 1.26
C VAL A 265 -21.40 4.82 1.70
N SER A 266 -20.48 5.36 0.92
CA SER A 266 -19.02 5.36 1.18
C SER A 266 -18.43 6.74 0.90
N PRO A 267 -18.79 7.76 1.67
CA PRO A 267 -18.26 9.11 1.45
C PRO A 267 -16.77 9.19 1.81
N HIS A 268 -16.03 10.05 1.11
CA HIS A 268 -14.61 10.30 1.38
C HIS A 268 -14.36 11.40 2.44
N ALA A 269 -15.41 12.01 2.93
CA ALA A 269 -15.36 13.02 3.98
C ALA A 269 -16.58 12.88 4.90
N THR A 270 -16.46 13.39 6.12
CA THR A 270 -17.61 13.49 7.03
C THR A 270 -18.76 14.16 6.32
N THR A 271 -19.88 13.45 6.23
CA THR A 271 -21.04 13.85 5.42
C THR A 271 -22.29 13.85 6.27
N THR A 272 -23.07 14.92 6.15
CA THR A 272 -24.41 15.01 6.68
C THR A 272 -25.39 14.74 5.54
N TYR A 273 -26.18 13.70 5.68
CA TYR A 273 -27.26 13.37 4.77
C TYR A 273 -28.55 14.05 5.23
N ASN A 274 -29.21 14.78 4.33
CA ASN A 274 -30.47 15.44 4.60
C ASN A 274 -31.58 14.68 3.89
N MET A 275 -32.52 14.17 4.64
CA MET A 275 -33.71 13.50 4.13
C MET A 275 -34.89 14.45 4.18
N THR A 276 -35.63 14.53 3.08
CA THR A 276 -36.91 15.21 2.99
C THR A 276 -37.99 14.18 2.65
N ALA A 277 -38.94 14.01 3.56
CA ALA A 277 -40.11 13.19 3.34
C ALA A 277 -41.31 14.10 3.02
N THR A 278 -41.95 13.85 1.89
CA THR A 278 -43.08 14.64 1.40
C THR A 278 -44.33 13.77 1.39
N GLY A 279 -45.38 14.26 1.97
CA GLY A 279 -46.72 13.65 1.96
C GLY A 279 -47.81 14.67 1.64
N PRO A 280 -49.06 14.22 1.53
CA PRO A 280 -50.18 15.13 1.32
C PRO A 280 -50.32 16.18 2.43
N GLY A 281 -49.88 15.87 3.65
CA GLY A 281 -49.90 16.77 4.80
C GLY A 281 -48.70 17.73 4.88
N GLY A 282 -47.80 17.76 3.89
CA GLY A 282 -46.66 18.66 3.85
C GLY A 282 -45.32 17.96 3.71
N LYS A 283 -44.27 18.56 4.27
CA LYS A 283 -42.91 18.04 4.26
C LYS A 283 -42.34 17.97 5.68
N VAL A 284 -41.46 17.02 5.91
CA VAL A 284 -40.65 16.92 7.12
C VAL A 284 -39.25 16.55 6.72
N THR A 285 -38.27 17.04 7.45
CA THR A 285 -36.85 16.78 7.22
C THR A 285 -36.21 16.12 8.42
N SER A 286 -35.17 15.34 8.16
CA SER A 286 -34.29 14.75 9.18
C SER A 286 -32.89 14.66 8.63
N THR A 287 -31.91 14.54 9.52
CA THR A 287 -30.51 14.43 9.14
C THR A 287 -29.88 13.19 9.75
N ALA A 288 -28.95 12.59 9.01
CA ALA A 288 -28.08 11.54 9.51
C ALA A 288 -26.63 11.95 9.26
N ASN A 289 -25.83 11.98 10.32
CA ASN A 289 -24.41 12.30 10.22
C ASN A 289 -23.60 11.03 10.10
N LEU A 290 -22.67 11.01 9.15
CA LEU A 290 -21.69 9.95 8.99
C LEU A 290 -20.30 10.55 9.08
N ASN A 291 -19.61 10.21 10.17
CA ASN A 291 -18.24 10.65 10.38
C ASN A 291 -17.27 9.74 9.62
N VAL A 292 -16.39 10.33 8.85
CA VAL A 292 -15.31 9.62 8.15
C VAL A 292 -13.99 9.94 8.83
N ASN A 293 -13.37 8.92 9.39
CA ASN A 293 -12.00 9.02 9.87
C ASN A 293 -11.05 8.99 8.67
N THR A 294 -10.44 10.10 8.37
CA THR A 294 -9.45 10.24 7.28
C THR A 294 -8.02 10.09 7.78
N LYS A 295 -7.81 10.03 9.10
CA LYS A 295 -6.47 9.96 9.67
C LYS A 295 -5.80 8.65 9.27
N VAL A 296 -4.59 8.75 8.73
CA VAL A 296 -3.69 7.63 8.49
C VAL A 296 -2.72 7.55 9.67
N ASP A 297 -2.60 6.39 10.28
CA ASP A 297 -1.55 6.09 11.24
C ASP A 297 -0.53 5.16 10.57
N ALA A 298 0.76 5.49 10.74
CA ALA A 298 1.84 4.68 10.18
C ALA A 298 3.00 4.56 11.16
N THR A 299 3.74 3.47 11.08
CA THR A 299 5.00 3.27 11.79
C THR A 299 6.04 2.76 10.82
N LEU A 300 7.29 3.17 11.00
CA LEU A 300 8.45 2.65 10.29
C LEU A 300 9.59 2.49 11.27
N SER A 301 10.25 1.36 11.26
CA SER A 301 11.43 1.10 12.08
C SER A 301 12.47 0.31 11.33
N ALA A 302 13.73 0.52 11.66
CA ALA A 302 14.86 -0.27 11.20
C ALA A 302 15.51 -0.99 12.39
N ASN A 303 15.86 -2.25 12.23
CA ASN A 303 16.54 -3.02 13.24
C ASN A 303 17.58 -3.97 12.61
N PRO A 304 18.86 -3.87 13.00
CA PRO A 304 19.44 -2.82 13.82
C PRO A 304 19.49 -1.45 13.09
N GLN A 305 19.70 -0.37 13.84
CA GLN A 305 19.87 0.99 13.28
C GLN A 305 21.32 1.27 12.88
N GLU A 306 22.26 0.42 13.26
CA GLU A 306 23.66 0.50 12.90
C GLU A 306 24.05 -0.78 12.18
N LEU A 307 24.65 -0.65 10.99
CA LEU A 307 25.12 -1.74 10.14
C LEU A 307 26.61 -1.56 9.87
N HIS A 308 27.37 -2.63 9.91
CA HIS A 308 28.80 -2.61 9.67
C HIS A 308 29.12 -3.19 8.30
N TYR A 309 30.01 -2.51 7.61
CA TYR A 309 30.54 -2.94 6.31
C TYR A 309 32.06 -2.90 6.32
N ARG A 310 32.69 -3.99 5.93
CA ARG A 310 34.14 -4.04 5.71
C ARG A 310 34.45 -4.76 4.42
N LYS A 311 35.22 -4.11 3.58
CA LYS A 311 35.72 -4.69 2.32
C LYS A 311 37.23 -4.55 2.25
N ILE A 312 37.92 -5.60 1.86
CA ILE A 312 39.36 -5.59 1.63
C ILE A 312 39.60 -5.99 0.17
N GLY A 313 40.15 -5.08 -0.63
CA GLY A 313 40.31 -5.30 -2.07
C GLY A 313 38.97 -5.56 -2.75
N ASP A 314 38.83 -6.75 -3.32
CA ASP A 314 37.62 -7.22 -4.00
C ASP A 314 36.67 -8.04 -3.09
N LYS A 315 37.11 -8.40 -1.90
CA LYS A 315 36.35 -9.28 -0.99
C LYS A 315 35.61 -8.48 0.07
N VAL A 316 34.32 -8.76 0.22
CA VAL A 316 33.50 -8.27 1.33
C VAL A 316 33.76 -9.19 2.54
N ILE A 317 34.21 -8.59 3.63
CA ILE A 317 34.54 -9.31 4.89
C ILE A 317 33.35 -9.24 5.86
N THR A 318 32.69 -8.08 5.93
CA THR A 318 31.51 -7.87 6.75
C THR A 318 30.47 -7.12 5.91
N ASP A 319 29.25 -7.60 5.90
CA ASP A 319 28.08 -6.98 5.27
C ASP A 319 26.87 -7.29 6.14
N ASP A 320 26.64 -6.44 7.13
CA ASP A 320 25.56 -6.62 8.05
C ASP A 320 24.20 -6.49 7.35
N ASN A 321 23.25 -7.27 7.83
CA ASN A 321 21.88 -7.21 7.38
C ASN A 321 21.00 -6.60 8.46
N GLY A 322 20.09 -5.74 8.05
CA GLY A 322 19.02 -5.20 8.87
C GLY A 322 17.66 -5.47 8.26
N THR A 323 16.62 -5.09 8.97
CA THR A 323 15.24 -5.23 8.54
C THR A 323 14.51 -3.92 8.78
N LEU A 324 13.89 -3.38 7.72
CA LEU A 324 12.85 -2.38 7.83
C LEU A 324 11.53 -3.07 8.12
N THR A 325 10.75 -2.52 9.04
CA THR A 325 9.39 -3.02 9.34
C THR A 325 8.46 -1.82 9.41
N TRP A 326 7.30 -1.96 8.78
CA TRP A 326 6.30 -0.90 8.76
C TRP A 326 4.90 -1.45 8.93
N THR A 327 4.05 -0.61 9.49
CA THR A 327 2.62 -0.86 9.58
C THR A 327 1.86 0.40 9.24
N THR A 328 0.71 0.25 8.60
CA THR A 328 -0.21 1.35 8.34
C THR A 328 -1.62 0.98 8.78
N ASN A 329 -2.38 1.96 9.17
CA ASN A 329 -3.79 1.83 9.47
C ASN A 329 -4.56 2.94 8.77
N ASN A 330 -5.68 2.59 8.16
CA ASN A 330 -6.54 3.48 7.39
C ASN A 330 -5.81 4.12 6.18
N ALA A 331 -4.92 3.37 5.55
CA ALA A 331 -4.23 3.75 4.31
C ALA A 331 -4.68 2.87 3.14
N ASP A 332 -4.61 3.41 1.93
CA ASP A 332 -4.87 2.71 0.67
C ASP A 332 -3.59 2.50 -0.14
N SER A 333 -2.58 3.29 0.14
CA SER A 333 -1.27 3.15 -0.49
C SER A 333 -0.14 3.49 0.45
N ALA A 334 1.01 2.84 0.22
CA ALA A 334 2.25 3.09 0.93
C ALA A 334 3.44 3.08 -0.03
N THR A 335 4.38 4.00 0.17
CA THR A 335 5.67 4.04 -0.51
C THR A 335 6.77 4.28 0.50
N ILE A 336 7.94 3.71 0.29
CA ILE A 336 9.13 3.97 1.12
C ILE A 336 10.24 4.48 0.21
N ASP A 337 10.70 5.70 0.41
CA ASP A 337 11.89 6.19 -0.26
C ASP A 337 13.16 5.62 0.38
N PRO A 338 14.14 5.11 -0.40
CA PRO A 338 14.21 5.02 -1.88
C PRO A 338 13.70 3.69 -2.46
N ILE A 339 12.94 2.88 -1.71
CA ILE A 339 12.51 1.53 -2.11
C ILE A 339 11.41 1.57 -3.17
N GLY A 340 10.50 2.56 -3.07
CA GLY A 340 9.34 2.69 -3.94
C GLY A 340 8.05 2.17 -3.30
N LYS A 341 7.12 1.69 -4.12
CA LYS A 341 5.81 1.20 -3.66
C LYS A 341 5.95 -0.10 -2.86
N VAL A 342 5.27 -0.16 -1.74
CA VAL A 342 5.24 -1.32 -0.82
C VAL A 342 3.80 -1.69 -0.45
N ASP A 343 3.62 -2.85 0.15
CA ASP A 343 2.35 -3.23 0.76
C ASP A 343 2.06 -2.36 1.99
N LEU A 344 0.80 -2.30 2.41
CA LEU A 344 0.38 -1.47 3.54
C LEU A 344 1.08 -1.85 4.84
N ASN A 345 1.41 -3.13 5.03
CA ASN A 345 2.18 -3.62 6.16
C ASN A 345 3.22 -4.61 5.64
N GLY A 346 4.40 -4.59 6.22
CA GLY A 346 5.43 -5.50 5.78
C GLY A 346 6.79 -5.32 6.43
N SER A 347 7.75 -6.05 5.87
CA SER A 347 9.15 -5.92 6.23
C SER A 347 10.02 -6.15 5.01
N GLN A 348 11.18 -5.51 4.97
CA GLN A 348 12.17 -5.68 3.91
C GLN A 348 13.57 -5.72 4.48
N ALA A 349 14.35 -6.67 4.00
CA ALA A 349 15.77 -6.72 4.32
C ALA A 349 16.52 -5.56 3.69
N ILE A 350 17.43 -4.98 4.45
CA ILE A 350 18.38 -3.96 4.04
C ILE A 350 19.79 -4.44 4.34
N LYS A 351 20.76 -3.98 3.57
CA LYS A 351 22.16 -4.35 3.71
C LYS A 351 23.03 -3.15 4.00
N ALA A 352 24.19 -3.40 4.61
CA ALA A 352 25.18 -2.37 4.84
C ALA A 352 25.84 -1.84 3.56
N ASP A 353 25.79 -2.56 2.43
CA ASP A 353 26.46 -2.25 1.14
C ASP A 353 26.46 -0.74 0.83
N PRO A 354 27.63 -0.04 0.97
CA PRO A 354 27.69 1.41 0.87
C PRO A 354 27.67 1.90 -0.57
N ALA A 355 27.18 3.09 -0.78
CA ALA A 355 27.26 3.77 -2.07
C ALA A 355 28.71 4.14 -2.44
N LYS A 356 29.57 4.35 -1.41
CA LYS A 356 30.99 4.64 -1.59
C LYS A 356 31.73 3.40 -2.09
N THR A 357 32.58 3.58 -3.10
CA THR A 357 33.44 2.52 -3.68
C THR A 357 34.92 2.73 -3.44
N ASP A 358 35.33 3.94 -3.08
CA ASP A 358 36.72 4.32 -2.90
C ASP A 358 37.25 3.86 -1.55
N ILE A 359 38.56 3.58 -1.50
CA ILE A 359 39.27 3.20 -0.27
C ILE A 359 39.12 4.32 0.77
N GLY A 360 38.81 3.94 1.98
CA GLY A 360 38.66 4.82 3.13
C GLY A 360 37.54 4.39 4.08
N PRO A 361 37.27 5.22 5.09
CA PRO A 361 36.18 4.93 6.03
C PRO A 361 34.82 5.03 5.31
N VAL A 362 33.89 4.19 5.75
CA VAL A 362 32.48 4.24 5.41
C VAL A 362 31.75 4.84 6.60
N ASP A 363 30.97 5.89 6.34
CA ASP A 363 30.16 6.61 7.32
C ASP A 363 28.98 7.24 6.58
N GLU A 364 27.88 6.49 6.46
CA GLU A 364 26.70 6.87 5.69
C GLU A 364 25.45 6.83 6.56
N ASN A 365 24.71 7.92 6.55
CA ASN A 365 23.36 7.95 7.10
C ASN A 365 22.33 7.74 5.99
N ARG A 366 21.53 6.68 6.09
CA ARG A 366 20.45 6.36 5.17
C ARG A 366 19.13 6.59 5.84
N ASN A 367 18.33 7.43 5.23
CA ASN A 367 16.97 7.68 5.69
C ASN A 367 15.99 6.95 4.79
N TYR A 368 15.12 6.20 5.41
CA TYR A 368 13.96 5.59 4.77
C TYR A 368 12.74 6.37 5.21
N VAL A 369 11.94 6.84 4.26
CA VAL A 369 10.75 7.64 4.54
C VAL A 369 9.54 6.91 4.00
N LEU A 370 8.68 6.47 4.93
CA LEU A 370 7.38 5.89 4.60
C LEU A 370 6.37 7.01 4.38
N HIS A 371 5.73 7.02 3.24
CA HIS A 371 4.59 7.87 2.89
C HIS A 371 3.35 6.99 2.74
N ALA A 372 2.43 7.10 3.67
CA ALA A 372 1.16 6.37 3.62
C ALA A 372 0.01 7.34 3.39
N THR A 373 -0.88 7.02 2.44
CA THR A 373 -2.00 7.88 2.07
C THR A 373 -3.29 7.10 1.89
N ASN A 374 -4.43 7.78 2.00
CA ASN A 374 -5.73 7.23 1.62
C ASN A 374 -6.47 8.14 0.64
N VAL A 375 -7.48 7.60 -0.02
CA VAL A 375 -8.30 8.31 -1.03
C VAL A 375 -9.11 9.47 -0.46
N CYS A 376 -9.24 9.55 0.86
CA CYS A 376 -9.91 10.64 1.57
C CYS A 376 -8.99 11.84 1.88
N GLY A 377 -7.75 11.82 1.38
CA GLY A 377 -6.77 12.89 1.57
C GLY A 377 -5.99 12.81 2.89
N GLY A 378 -6.13 11.73 3.65
CA GLY A 378 -5.29 11.48 4.83
C GLY A 378 -3.89 11.03 4.41
N SER A 379 -2.88 11.46 5.18
CA SER A 379 -1.49 11.05 5.00
C SER A 379 -0.76 10.91 6.32
N SER A 380 0.30 10.10 6.32
CA SER A 380 1.22 9.96 7.44
C SER A 380 2.61 9.66 6.91
N ASP A 381 3.60 10.42 7.37
CA ASP A 381 5.00 10.24 7.02
C ASP A 381 5.77 9.75 8.24
N GLN A 382 6.62 8.72 8.04
CA GLN A 382 7.47 8.17 9.09
C GLN A 382 8.88 7.99 8.54
N THR A 383 9.88 8.26 9.37
CA THR A 383 11.28 8.14 8.97
C THR A 383 12.01 7.15 9.87
N ALA A 384 12.76 6.26 9.27
CA ALA A 384 13.72 5.39 9.95
C ALA A 384 15.13 5.68 9.41
N ALA A 385 16.04 6.00 10.30
CA ALA A 385 17.44 6.22 9.96
C ALA A 385 18.25 4.94 10.21
N VAL A 386 19.18 4.64 9.32
CA VAL A 386 20.17 3.57 9.45
C VAL A 386 21.53 4.17 9.22
N HIS A 387 22.44 3.95 10.17
CA HIS A 387 23.82 4.38 10.09
C HIS A 387 24.69 3.22 9.62
N VAL A 388 25.38 3.37 8.51
CA VAL A 388 26.30 2.40 7.97
C VAL A 388 27.73 2.86 8.24
N THR A 389 28.47 2.08 9.04
CA THR A 389 29.83 2.37 9.41
C THR A 389 30.79 1.26 8.94
N GLY A 390 32.07 1.59 8.77
CA GLY A 390 33.08 0.60 8.42
C GLY A 390 34.23 1.11 7.59
N SER A 391 34.76 0.26 6.69
CA SER A 391 35.92 0.59 5.88
C SER A 391 35.96 -0.16 4.55
N ILE A 392 36.54 0.50 3.55
CA ILE A 392 37.04 -0.12 2.32
C ILE A 392 38.56 -0.01 2.34
N GLU A 393 39.24 -1.12 2.39
CA GLU A 393 40.67 -1.23 2.61
C GLU A 393 41.38 -1.80 1.39
N PRO A 394 42.62 -1.39 1.09
CA PRO A 394 43.41 -2.05 0.06
C PRO A 394 43.79 -3.46 0.52
N VAL A 395 44.13 -4.32 -0.43
CA VAL A 395 44.69 -5.64 -0.10
C VAL A 395 45.98 -5.45 0.71
N PRO A 396 46.13 -6.09 1.88
CA PRO A 396 47.32 -5.96 2.69
C PRO A 396 48.55 -6.46 1.96
N THR A 397 49.62 -5.66 1.99
CA THR A 397 50.90 -6.04 1.38
C THR A 397 51.70 -6.92 2.35
N VAL A 398 52.15 -8.08 1.88
CA VAL A 398 53.06 -8.95 2.60
C VAL A 398 54.47 -8.71 2.09
N VAL A 399 55.34 -8.20 2.95
CA VAL A 399 56.78 -8.03 2.62
C VAL A 399 57.48 -9.35 2.83
N LEU A 400 58.01 -9.90 1.74
CA LEU A 400 58.74 -11.18 1.76
C LEU A 400 60.21 -10.91 1.51
N GLN A 401 61.05 -11.22 2.49
CA GLN A 401 62.49 -11.16 2.43
C GLN A 401 63.09 -12.55 2.64
N SER A 402 64.16 -12.91 1.93
CA SER A 402 64.89 -14.14 2.18
C SER A 402 65.66 -14.04 3.48
N VAL A 403 65.65 -15.11 4.26
CA VAL A 403 66.35 -15.19 5.54
C VAL A 403 67.71 -15.81 5.34
N TYR A 404 68.75 -15.18 5.88
CA TYR A 404 70.13 -15.61 5.74
C TYR A 404 70.70 -16.14 7.05
N TYR A 405 71.51 -17.16 6.93
CA TYR A 405 72.04 -17.85 8.09
C TYR A 405 73.56 -17.77 8.19
N PRO A 406 74.14 -17.70 9.41
CA PRO A 406 75.58 -17.95 9.65
C PRO A 406 76.01 -19.34 9.18
N THR A 407 77.28 -19.51 8.87
CA THR A 407 77.83 -20.83 8.47
C THR A 407 77.50 -21.87 9.50
N ASP A 408 76.92 -23.01 9.05
CA ASP A 408 76.61 -24.20 9.80
C ASP A 408 75.69 -24.01 11.03
N TYR A 409 74.83 -22.99 10.95
CA TYR A 409 73.73 -22.75 11.90
C TYR A 409 72.37 -22.81 11.20
N PRO A 410 71.32 -23.21 11.97
CA PRO A 410 71.33 -23.82 13.33
C PRO A 410 72.15 -25.10 13.35
N ASP A 411 72.92 -25.32 14.41
CA ASP A 411 73.62 -26.62 14.58
C ASP A 411 72.73 -27.62 15.36
N LYS A 412 73.11 -28.89 15.32
CA LYS A 412 72.38 -30.00 15.98
C LYS A 412 72.24 -29.82 17.49
N LYS A 413 73.24 -29.27 18.17
CA LYS A 413 73.26 -29.07 19.60
C LYS A 413 72.50 -27.84 20.04
N ASN A 414 72.40 -26.84 19.17
CA ASN A 414 71.80 -25.55 19.42
C ASN A 414 70.81 -25.19 18.31
N PRO A 415 69.67 -25.93 18.18
CA PRO A 415 68.74 -25.77 17.11
C PRO A 415 67.99 -24.39 17.15
N GLN A 416 68.05 -23.73 18.31
CA GLN A 416 67.44 -22.40 18.52
C GLN A 416 68.36 -21.26 18.08
N VAL A 417 69.67 -21.53 17.86
CA VAL A 417 70.68 -20.52 17.56
C VAL A 417 70.91 -20.42 16.06
N GLY A 418 71.04 -19.16 15.54
CA GLY A 418 71.39 -18.92 14.15
C GLY A 418 70.40 -18.05 13.40
N LEU A 419 69.28 -17.78 13.97
CA LEU A 419 68.36 -16.74 13.46
C LEU A 419 68.73 -15.43 14.16
N VAL A 420 69.59 -14.63 13.58
CA VAL A 420 70.10 -13.39 14.18
C VAL A 420 69.06 -12.28 14.16
N LYS A 421 69.27 -11.23 14.95
CA LYS A 421 68.28 -10.18 15.23
C LYS A 421 67.69 -9.49 13.97
N SER A 422 68.56 -9.17 12.99
CA SER A 422 68.03 -8.58 11.73
C SER A 422 67.05 -9.51 11.01
N GLN A 423 67.32 -10.81 11.02
CA GLN A 423 66.49 -11.83 10.38
C GLN A 423 65.19 -12.10 11.20
N GLN A 424 65.25 -11.97 12.53
CA GLN A 424 64.08 -12.01 13.38
C GLN A 424 63.15 -10.83 13.14
N LEU A 425 63.69 -9.63 12.96
CA LEU A 425 62.91 -8.41 12.62
C LEU A 425 62.20 -8.53 11.27
N GLU A 426 62.93 -9.08 10.26
CA GLU A 426 62.33 -9.35 8.95
C GLU A 426 61.18 -10.35 9.04
N LEU A 427 61.34 -11.42 9.77
CA LEU A 427 60.29 -12.43 10.00
C LEU A 427 59.13 -11.93 10.86
N ALA A 428 59.39 -11.04 11.82
CA ALA A 428 58.32 -10.40 12.60
C ALA A 428 57.49 -9.46 11.71
N THR A 429 58.15 -8.69 10.87
CA THR A 429 57.48 -7.84 9.86
C THR A 429 56.65 -8.67 8.90
N LEU A 430 57.20 -9.79 8.43
CA LEU A 430 56.45 -10.74 7.60
C LEU A 430 55.22 -11.29 8.33
N ALA A 431 55.40 -11.74 9.59
CA ALA A 431 54.30 -12.31 10.38
C ALA A 431 53.14 -11.31 10.56
N ASP A 432 53.45 -10.06 10.85
CA ASP A 432 52.43 -9.03 11.00
C ASP A 432 51.72 -8.70 9.68
N GLY A 433 52.46 -8.62 8.58
CA GLY A 433 51.88 -8.46 7.25
C GLY A 433 51.01 -9.65 6.84
N PHE A 434 51.50 -10.86 7.14
CA PHE A 434 50.76 -12.09 6.79
C PHE A 434 49.50 -12.28 7.63
N LYS A 435 49.48 -11.91 8.91
CA LYS A 435 48.26 -11.91 9.75
C LYS A 435 47.16 -11.02 9.13
N LYS A 436 47.53 -9.82 8.70
CA LYS A 436 46.62 -8.93 8.01
C LYS A 436 46.15 -9.48 6.66
N TYR A 437 47.06 -10.12 5.92
CA TYR A 437 46.74 -10.77 4.65
C TYR A 437 45.75 -11.93 4.82
N LEU A 438 45.84 -12.70 5.94
CA LEU A 438 44.91 -13.77 6.26
C LEU A 438 43.48 -13.29 6.50
N GLU A 439 43.29 -12.02 6.85
CA GLU A 439 41.92 -11.43 6.89
C GLU A 439 41.32 -11.30 5.48
N TYR A 440 42.16 -11.01 4.49
CA TYR A 440 41.77 -10.96 3.07
C TYR A 440 41.68 -12.36 2.45
N ASP A 441 42.67 -13.20 2.68
CA ASP A 441 42.73 -14.56 2.15
C ASP A 441 43.00 -15.57 3.28
N PRO A 442 41.96 -16.09 3.93
CA PRO A 442 42.11 -17.05 5.04
C PRO A 442 42.79 -18.37 4.66
N ASP A 443 42.80 -18.69 3.36
CA ASP A 443 43.43 -19.94 2.87
C ASP A 443 44.89 -19.77 2.48
N ALA A 444 45.41 -18.57 2.51
CA ALA A 444 46.80 -18.29 2.20
C ALA A 444 47.78 -19.07 3.11
N LYS A 445 48.92 -19.41 2.55
CA LYS A 445 50.01 -20.11 3.24
C LYS A 445 51.35 -19.53 2.89
N LEU A 446 52.30 -19.65 3.81
CA LEU A 446 53.69 -19.38 3.56
C LEU A 446 54.42 -20.71 3.26
N SER A 447 55.12 -20.78 2.12
CA SER A 447 56.07 -21.87 1.84
C SER A 447 57.48 -21.38 2.15
N VAL A 448 58.11 -22.00 3.11
CA VAL A 448 59.49 -21.71 3.54
C VAL A 448 60.43 -22.74 2.90
N GLU A 449 61.33 -22.27 2.04
CA GLU A 449 62.23 -23.12 1.26
C GLU A 449 63.70 -22.82 1.65
N ALA A 450 64.37 -23.75 2.33
CA ALA A 450 65.73 -23.47 2.77
C ALA A 450 66.80 -24.25 2.01
N TYR A 451 67.96 -23.58 1.94
CA TYR A 451 69.13 -24.01 1.18
C TYR A 451 70.40 -23.95 2.06
N ALA A 452 71.40 -24.71 1.69
CA ALA A 452 72.73 -24.63 2.24
C ALA A 452 73.73 -24.31 1.13
N ASP A 453 74.91 -23.78 1.48
CA ASP A 453 75.94 -23.54 0.48
C ASP A 453 76.59 -24.89 0.02
N VAL A 454 77.47 -24.81 -0.98
CA VAL A 454 78.04 -25.97 -1.65
C VAL A 454 78.95 -26.82 -0.73
N ARG A 455 79.44 -26.26 0.35
CA ARG A 455 80.35 -26.91 1.27
C ARG A 455 79.65 -27.99 2.07
N GLY A 456 80.38 -29.02 2.51
CA GLY A 456 79.80 -30.12 3.23
C GLY A 456 79.22 -31.23 2.33
N SER A 457 78.91 -32.39 2.97
CA SER A 457 78.31 -33.52 2.27
C SER A 457 76.81 -33.26 1.97
N LYS A 458 76.23 -33.95 0.99
CA LYS A 458 74.83 -33.82 0.65
C LYS A 458 73.88 -34.07 1.81
N PRO A 459 74.12 -35.19 2.60
CA PRO A 459 73.29 -35.48 3.81
C PRO A 459 73.39 -34.37 4.88
N HIS A 460 74.60 -33.80 5.10
CA HIS A 460 74.79 -32.73 6.08
C HIS A 460 74.01 -31.46 5.66
N ASN A 461 74.10 -31.09 4.39
CA ASN A 461 73.38 -29.90 3.88
C ASN A 461 71.87 -30.07 3.85
N GLN A 462 71.41 -31.28 3.58
CA GLN A 462 69.97 -31.59 3.68
C GLN A 462 69.49 -31.40 5.13
N ASP A 463 70.09 -32.03 6.09
CA ASP A 463 69.76 -31.90 7.51
C ASP A 463 69.94 -30.46 8.03
N LEU A 464 70.91 -29.69 7.54
CA LEU A 464 71.08 -28.28 7.87
C LEU A 464 69.96 -27.42 7.33
N SER A 465 69.48 -27.66 6.10
CA SER A 465 68.39 -26.95 5.53
C SER A 465 67.03 -27.31 6.20
N GLU A 466 66.85 -28.54 6.63
CA GLU A 466 65.72 -28.96 7.47
C GLU A 466 65.71 -28.19 8.80
N ARG A 467 66.79 -28.02 9.49
CA ARG A 467 66.84 -27.17 10.69
C ARG A 467 66.57 -25.72 10.45
N ARG A 468 66.94 -25.18 9.28
CA ARG A 468 66.65 -23.79 8.90
C ARG A 468 65.14 -23.55 8.68
N VAL A 469 64.48 -24.42 7.93
CA VAL A 469 63.05 -24.27 7.74
C VAL A 469 62.30 -24.43 9.07
N GLU A 470 62.69 -25.41 9.90
CA GLU A 470 62.07 -25.64 11.20
C GLU A 470 62.28 -24.44 12.14
N ARG A 471 63.44 -23.84 12.16
CA ARG A 471 63.71 -22.65 12.99
C ARG A 471 62.86 -21.43 12.53
N ILE A 472 62.68 -21.23 11.24
CA ILE A 472 61.79 -20.16 10.73
C ILE A 472 60.34 -20.49 11.06
N LYS A 473 59.91 -21.74 10.82
CA LYS A 473 58.55 -22.17 11.16
C LYS A 473 58.25 -21.93 12.63
N GLN A 474 59.15 -22.37 13.52
CA GLN A 474 58.94 -22.15 14.95
C GLN A 474 58.88 -20.68 15.30
N PHE A 475 59.75 -19.85 14.74
CA PHE A 475 59.70 -18.38 14.95
C PHE A 475 58.37 -17.77 14.52
N LEU A 476 57.88 -18.15 13.35
CA LEU A 476 56.59 -17.62 12.84
C LEU A 476 55.44 -18.11 13.70
N VAL A 477 55.48 -19.35 14.21
CA VAL A 477 54.48 -19.86 15.16
C VAL A 477 54.54 -19.07 16.47
N ASP A 478 55.72 -18.77 17.00
CA ASP A 478 55.90 -17.93 18.19
C ASP A 478 55.40 -16.51 17.98
N GLN A 479 55.39 -16.02 16.72
CA GLN A 479 54.76 -14.74 16.31
C GLN A 479 53.25 -14.87 16.10
N GLY A 480 52.62 -16.03 16.36
CA GLY A 480 51.18 -16.24 16.32
C GLY A 480 50.63 -16.69 14.95
N ILE A 481 51.49 -17.11 14.02
CA ILE A 481 51.02 -17.74 12.78
C ILE A 481 50.72 -19.21 13.04
N SER A 482 49.54 -19.66 12.67
CA SER A 482 49.16 -21.08 12.84
C SER A 482 50.07 -22.00 12.01
N ALA A 483 50.51 -23.13 12.61
CA ALA A 483 51.48 -24.06 12.00
C ALA A 483 50.97 -24.67 10.68
N ASP A 484 49.66 -24.80 10.49
CA ASP A 484 49.04 -25.30 9.25
C ASP A 484 49.11 -24.30 8.09
N LYS A 485 49.37 -23.00 8.37
CA LYS A 485 49.61 -21.97 7.40
C LYS A 485 51.06 -21.92 6.91
N ILE A 486 51.94 -22.78 7.43
CA ILE A 486 53.35 -22.79 7.09
C ILE A 486 53.73 -24.15 6.49
N GLN A 487 54.07 -24.14 5.21
CA GLN A 487 54.65 -25.27 4.51
C GLN A 487 56.18 -25.15 4.50
N THR A 488 56.88 -26.25 4.59
CA THR A 488 58.34 -26.26 4.63
C THR A 488 58.93 -27.18 3.57
N ALA A 489 60.02 -26.74 2.95
CA ALA A 489 60.81 -27.54 1.99
C ALA A 489 62.30 -27.31 2.22
N ALA A 490 63.06 -28.35 2.32
CA ALA A 490 64.51 -28.33 2.51
C ALA A 490 65.21 -28.90 1.28
N TYR A 491 66.10 -28.14 0.66
CA TYR A 491 66.76 -28.49 -0.61
C TYR A 491 68.25 -28.78 -0.46
N GLY A 492 68.81 -28.65 0.74
CA GLY A 492 70.23 -28.84 0.93
C GLY A 492 71.04 -27.93 -0.01
N LYS A 493 71.89 -28.54 -0.83
CA LYS A 493 72.69 -27.86 -1.84
C LYS A 493 72.24 -28.12 -3.29
N ASP A 494 71.01 -28.64 -3.46
CA ASP A 494 70.57 -29.06 -4.80
C ASP A 494 70.04 -27.90 -5.68
N ARG A 495 69.73 -26.73 -5.12
CA ARG A 495 69.22 -25.56 -5.84
C ARG A 495 70.01 -24.29 -5.50
N LEU A 496 71.32 -24.32 -5.80
CA LEU A 496 72.18 -23.17 -5.56
C LEU A 496 71.94 -22.05 -6.57
N LEU A 497 72.03 -20.81 -6.09
CA LEU A 497 72.29 -19.68 -6.96
C LEU A 497 73.68 -19.80 -7.56
N ASP A 498 73.85 -19.48 -8.81
CA ASP A 498 75.19 -19.40 -9.40
C ASP A 498 75.89 -18.07 -9.05
N LYS A 499 77.18 -17.96 -9.40
CA LYS A 499 77.97 -16.78 -9.06
C LYS A 499 77.52 -15.54 -9.83
N LYS A 500 76.95 -15.71 -11.01
CA LYS A 500 76.42 -14.59 -11.81
C LYS A 500 75.15 -14.06 -11.18
N GLU A 501 74.19 -14.94 -10.83
CA GLU A 501 72.97 -14.59 -10.13
C GLU A 501 73.29 -13.84 -8.82
N VAL A 502 74.22 -14.30 -8.03
CA VAL A 502 74.65 -13.62 -6.80
C VAL A 502 75.23 -12.24 -7.08
N LYS A 503 76.05 -12.13 -8.15
CA LYS A 503 76.57 -10.83 -8.53
C LYS A 503 75.47 -9.88 -8.95
N ASP A 504 74.52 -10.33 -9.76
CA ASP A 504 73.38 -9.54 -10.19
C ASP A 504 72.53 -9.09 -9.00
N LEU A 505 72.30 -9.95 -7.99
CA LEU A 505 71.63 -9.64 -6.73
C LEU A 505 72.41 -8.60 -5.90
N GLU A 506 73.73 -8.68 -5.81
CA GLU A 506 74.57 -7.71 -5.10
C GLU A 506 74.56 -6.33 -5.83
N ASP A 507 74.63 -6.33 -7.15
CA ASP A 507 74.64 -5.13 -7.94
C ASP A 507 73.28 -4.36 -7.86
N THR A 508 72.18 -5.08 -7.62
CA THR A 508 70.82 -4.52 -7.46
C THR A 508 70.40 -4.36 -6.02
N ASN A 509 71.20 -4.82 -5.05
CA ASN A 509 70.88 -4.72 -3.64
C ASN A 509 70.84 -3.24 -3.20
N PRO A 510 69.71 -2.76 -2.65
CA PRO A 510 69.64 -1.38 -2.16
C PRO A 510 70.64 -1.11 -1.02
N ASN A 511 71.11 -2.14 -0.34
CA ASN A 511 72.09 -2.06 0.74
C ASN A 511 73.46 -2.48 0.24
N ALA A 512 74.30 -1.54 -0.14
CA ALA A 512 75.62 -1.80 -0.71
C ALA A 512 76.52 -2.59 0.25
N ALA A 513 77.16 -3.64 -0.28
CA ALA A 513 78.12 -4.40 0.48
C ALA A 513 79.38 -3.57 0.82
N PRO A 514 79.97 -3.71 2.01
CA PRO A 514 81.27 -3.14 2.32
C PRO A 514 82.33 -3.56 1.28
N LYS A 515 83.22 -2.67 0.90
CA LYS A 515 84.20 -2.87 -0.19
C LYS A 515 84.94 -4.18 -0.12
N ALA A 516 85.26 -4.64 1.06
CA ALA A 516 85.98 -5.92 1.27
C ALA A 516 85.11 -7.14 0.91
N ARG A 517 83.80 -7.10 1.23
CA ARG A 517 82.83 -8.14 0.87
C ARG A 517 82.46 -8.04 -0.60
N ALA A 518 82.21 -6.89 -1.13
CA ALA A 518 81.86 -6.68 -2.53
C ALA A 518 82.87 -7.31 -3.51
N LYS A 519 84.15 -7.32 -3.17
CA LYS A 519 85.21 -7.94 -3.96
C LYS A 519 85.32 -9.49 -3.78
N ASN A 520 84.71 -10.06 -2.76
CA ASN A 520 84.78 -11.49 -2.47
C ASN A 520 83.59 -12.25 -3.06
N LEU A 521 83.59 -12.42 -4.37
CA LEU A 521 82.49 -13.11 -5.06
C LEU A 521 82.22 -14.52 -4.58
N THR A 522 83.26 -15.28 -4.13
CA THR A 522 83.11 -16.61 -3.62
C THR A 522 82.48 -16.59 -2.21
N GLY A 523 82.87 -15.64 -1.35
CA GLY A 523 82.27 -15.45 -0.03
C GLY A 523 80.80 -15.06 -0.13
N ASN A 524 80.48 -14.14 -1.04
CA ASN A 524 79.10 -13.75 -1.30
C ASN A 524 78.30 -14.92 -1.84
N TRP A 525 78.85 -15.70 -2.77
CA TRP A 525 78.20 -16.89 -3.28
C TRP A 525 77.82 -17.89 -2.17
N TYR A 526 78.70 -18.12 -1.20
CA TYR A 526 78.37 -18.95 -0.03
C TYR A 526 77.31 -18.29 0.83
N ALA A 527 77.42 -17.01 1.11
CA ALA A 527 76.49 -16.30 1.99
C ALA A 527 75.06 -16.29 1.43
N TYR A 528 74.88 -15.98 0.18
CA TYR A 528 73.58 -15.99 -0.50
C TYR A 528 72.96 -17.39 -0.60
N ASN A 529 73.76 -18.44 -0.65
CA ASN A 529 73.28 -19.80 -0.69
C ASN A 529 72.97 -20.38 0.72
N ARG A 530 73.30 -19.69 1.81
CA ARG A 530 72.86 -20.03 3.18
C ARG A 530 71.57 -19.26 3.49
N ARG A 531 70.55 -19.53 2.73
CA ARG A 531 69.32 -18.78 2.81
C ARG A 531 68.08 -19.67 2.99
N ALA A 532 66.99 -19.05 3.36
CA ALA A 532 65.68 -19.58 3.13
C ALA A 532 64.84 -18.53 2.37
N ASP A 533 64.26 -18.98 1.30
CA ASP A 533 63.31 -18.19 0.51
C ASP A 533 61.88 -18.43 1.06
N ILE A 534 61.01 -17.44 0.95
CA ILE A 534 59.62 -17.52 1.37
C ILE A 534 58.72 -17.21 0.18
N VAL A 535 57.70 -18.03 0.02
CA VAL A 535 56.72 -17.87 -1.06
C VAL A 535 55.34 -17.73 -0.45
N LEU A 536 54.58 -16.74 -0.81
CA LEU A 536 53.18 -16.59 -0.46
C LEU A 536 52.30 -17.38 -1.45
N LEU A 537 51.51 -18.29 -0.94
CA LEU A 537 50.57 -19.12 -1.71
C LEU A 537 49.13 -18.64 -1.48
N PRO A 538 48.23 -18.67 -2.46
CA PRO A 538 48.45 -19.18 -3.82
C PRO A 538 49.05 -18.15 -4.79
N SER A 539 49.27 -16.88 -4.38
CA SER A 539 49.74 -15.80 -5.29
C SER A 539 51.08 -16.09 -6.00
N GLY A 540 51.90 -16.93 -5.39
CA GLY A 540 53.24 -17.24 -5.92
C GLY A 540 54.26 -16.12 -5.73
N GLN A 541 53.94 -15.08 -4.96
CA GLN A 541 54.87 -14.00 -4.63
C GLN A 541 56.06 -14.57 -3.88
N LYS A 542 57.27 -14.28 -4.38
CA LYS A 542 58.52 -14.80 -3.79
C LYS A 542 59.24 -13.71 -3.02
N SER A 543 60.00 -14.14 -2.01
CA SER A 543 60.87 -13.25 -1.26
C SER A 543 61.95 -12.64 -2.11
N THR A 544 62.25 -11.37 -1.84
CA THR A 544 63.43 -10.70 -2.37
C THR A 544 64.70 -11.26 -1.73
N ARG A 545 65.73 -11.43 -2.53
CA ARG A 545 66.99 -12.07 -2.11
C ARG A 545 68.06 -11.05 -1.85
N PHE A 546 67.73 -9.93 -1.19
CA PHE A 546 68.74 -8.93 -0.86
C PHE A 546 69.42 -9.28 0.46
N PHE A 547 70.74 -9.39 0.41
CA PHE A 547 71.53 -9.64 1.60
C PHE A 547 71.51 -8.42 2.52
N PRO A 548 71.37 -8.57 3.85
CA PRO A 548 71.21 -7.46 4.79
C PRO A 548 72.55 -6.79 5.11
N ASN A 549 73.19 -6.19 4.10
CA ASN A 549 74.52 -5.61 4.22
C ASN A 549 74.62 -4.44 5.20
N ASN A 550 73.52 -3.78 5.47
CA ASN A 550 73.37 -2.66 6.41
C ASN A 550 73.09 -3.09 7.86
N ALA A 551 72.82 -4.36 8.09
CA ALA A 551 72.57 -4.86 9.44
C ALA A 551 73.85 -5.02 10.27
N ASP A 552 73.78 -4.74 11.55
CA ASP A 552 74.92 -4.88 12.48
C ASP A 552 75.47 -6.32 12.53
N ASP A 553 74.57 -7.29 12.39
CA ASP A 553 74.91 -8.73 12.39
C ASP A 553 75.27 -9.29 11.00
N ALA A 554 75.24 -8.46 9.95
CA ALA A 554 75.56 -8.86 8.58
C ALA A 554 76.93 -9.53 8.46
N GLY A 555 77.89 -9.10 9.27
CA GLY A 555 79.22 -9.71 9.33
C GLY A 555 79.22 -11.14 9.87
N ILE A 556 78.35 -11.47 10.78
CA ILE A 556 78.19 -12.82 11.35
C ILE A 556 77.47 -13.75 10.35
N ILE A 557 76.46 -13.23 9.68
CA ILE A 557 75.75 -13.97 8.61
C ILE A 557 76.71 -14.27 7.45
N TRP A 558 77.54 -13.33 7.09
CA TRP A 558 78.46 -13.46 5.96
C TRP A 558 79.68 -14.34 6.24
N GLN A 559 80.11 -14.52 7.55
CA GLN A 559 81.34 -15.17 7.92
C GLN A 559 81.48 -16.56 7.29
N ILE A 560 82.62 -16.81 6.58
CA ILE A 560 82.83 -18.07 5.86
C ILE A 560 83.14 -19.24 6.78
N PRO A 561 84.04 -19.10 7.74
CA PRO A 561 84.19 -20.17 8.76
C PRO A 561 82.99 -20.12 9.71
N LYS A 562 82.72 -21.26 10.36
CA LYS A 562 81.64 -21.32 11.38
C LYS A 562 81.91 -20.30 12.50
N PRO A 563 81.05 -19.36 12.79
CA PRO A 563 81.24 -18.42 13.89
C PRO A 563 81.19 -19.19 15.27
N ALA A 564 81.86 -18.61 16.25
CA ALA A 564 81.75 -19.14 17.61
C ALA A 564 80.26 -18.96 18.14
N LEU A 565 79.77 -19.97 18.87
CA LEU A 565 78.39 -19.99 19.38
C LEU A 565 78.06 -18.72 20.13
N LYS A 566 78.90 -18.27 21.07
CA LYS A 566 78.67 -17.01 21.83
C LYS A 566 78.49 -15.79 20.97
N LYS A 567 79.10 -15.70 19.77
CA LYS A 567 78.94 -14.59 18.88
C LYS A 567 77.59 -14.63 18.15
N VAL A 568 77.09 -15.80 17.82
CA VAL A 568 75.81 -16.01 17.18
C VAL A 568 74.67 -15.79 18.17
N GLU A 569 74.84 -16.25 19.39
CA GLU A 569 73.91 -16.02 20.51
C GLU A 569 73.79 -14.51 20.83
N ALA A 570 74.95 -13.80 20.89
CA ALA A 570 74.96 -12.39 21.15
C ALA A 570 74.35 -11.54 19.99
N ALA A 571 74.19 -12.12 18.81
CA ALA A 571 73.56 -11.52 17.66
C ALA A 571 72.06 -11.85 17.50
N GLN A 572 71.54 -12.65 18.39
CA GLN A 572 70.09 -12.96 18.47
C GLN A 572 69.35 -11.93 19.32
#